data_6a46a858a72e8c78837008a9ad0437e5
#
_entry.id   6a46a858a72e8c78837008a9ad0437e5
#
_cell.length_a   1.000
_cell.length_b   1.000
_cell.length_c   1.000
_cell.angle_alpha   90.00
_cell.angle_beta   90.00
_cell.angle_gamma   90.00
#
_symmetry.space_group_name_H-M   'P 1'
#
loop_
_entity.id
_entity.type
_entity.pdbx_description
1 polymer ?
#
loop_
_entity_poly.entity_id
_entity_poly.type
_entity_poly.pdbx_seq_one_letter_code
_entity_poly.pdbx_strand_id
1 'polypeptide(L)'
;MAGSRPFGRPRGVTMTPVTTIMSIQSSVAYGHVGNSAATFPLMRMGVEVYPVLTVHFSNHTGYGQWRGPLLSAADVTEVITGIDERGALDRVDAVLSGYQGGEDVGAAILDAVALVKTRNPAAVYCCDPVMGDVGRGFFVRPGIPELMRDTVVPAAQIITPNQFELEYLTGRSTSTVAEVLDAADAARAKGPETVLVTSVVHDGADEGTIDMIAVTGEGAWSVTTPLLPRTFTGAGDLTAATFLAQYLRSRDVAEAVARTAAVVHGVLDVTVRSGQSELQLVAAQDEIATPSRHFETTRLR
;
A
#
# COMPACT_ATOMS: atom_id res chain seq x y z
N MET A 1 32.70 -44.63 29.06
CA MET A 1 31.55 -43.78 29.35
C MET A 1 31.96 -42.34 29.11
N ALA A 2 31.58 -41.80 27.94
CA ALA A 2 31.87 -40.41 27.60
C ALA A 2 30.62 -39.55 27.96
N GLY A 3 30.81 -38.68 28.96
CA GLY A 3 29.76 -37.78 29.43
C GLY A 3 29.44 -36.71 28.39
N SER A 4 28.19 -36.69 27.88
CA SER A 4 27.65 -35.64 27.06
C SER A 4 27.49 -34.34 27.86
N ARG A 5 28.25 -33.31 27.50
CA ARG A 5 28.04 -31.95 28.05
C ARG A 5 26.70 -31.43 27.52
N PRO A 6 25.80 -30.88 28.37
CA PRO A 6 24.60 -30.27 27.90
C PRO A 6 24.95 -29.00 27.12
N PHE A 7 24.37 -28.86 25.92
CA PHE A 7 24.41 -27.62 25.16
C PHE A 7 23.80 -26.51 26.02
N GLY A 8 24.60 -25.49 26.34
CA GLY A 8 24.15 -24.31 27.06
C GLY A 8 23.05 -23.63 26.23
N ARG A 9 21.91 -23.30 26.88
CA ARG A 9 20.87 -22.49 26.26
C ARG A 9 21.50 -21.19 25.75
N PRO A 10 21.27 -20.79 24.49
CA PRO A 10 21.72 -19.49 24.01
C PRO A 10 21.14 -18.40 24.92
N ARG A 11 21.96 -17.44 25.31
CA ARG A 11 21.52 -16.23 26.03
C ARG A 11 20.42 -15.61 25.21
N GLY A 12 19.26 -15.33 25.85
CA GLY A 12 18.10 -14.80 25.20
C GLY A 12 18.46 -13.53 24.40
N VAL A 13 18.46 -13.66 23.09
CA VAL A 13 18.44 -12.50 22.20
C VAL A 13 17.05 -11.92 22.38
N THR A 14 16.94 -10.77 23.04
CA THR A 14 15.71 -9.97 23.02
C THR A 14 15.50 -9.52 21.57
N MET A 15 14.72 -10.28 20.82
CA MET A 15 14.31 -9.89 19.48
C MET A 15 13.39 -8.66 19.62
N THR A 16 13.72 -7.57 18.96
CA THR A 16 12.76 -6.47 18.78
C THR A 16 11.54 -7.04 18.08
N PRO A 17 10.32 -6.74 18.55
CA PRO A 17 9.12 -7.18 17.85
C PRO A 17 9.19 -6.76 16.37
N VAL A 18 8.98 -7.70 15.47
CA VAL A 18 8.95 -7.45 14.03
C VAL A 18 7.53 -7.01 13.68
N THR A 19 7.38 -5.85 13.03
CA THR A 19 6.10 -5.40 12.51
C THR A 19 5.55 -6.42 11.52
N THR A 20 4.29 -6.82 11.67
CA THR A 20 3.62 -7.81 10.82
C THR A 20 2.46 -7.17 10.07
N ILE A 21 2.43 -7.31 8.75
CA ILE A 21 1.36 -6.81 7.87
C ILE A 21 0.69 -7.99 7.18
N MET A 22 -0.64 -8.11 7.33
CA MET A 22 -1.45 -8.96 6.47
C MET A 22 -1.80 -8.16 5.20
N SER A 23 -1.34 -8.62 4.05
CA SER A 23 -1.51 -7.94 2.77
C SER A 23 -2.51 -8.70 1.90
N ILE A 24 -3.73 -8.17 1.75
CA ILE A 24 -4.85 -8.80 1.02
C ILE A 24 -5.04 -8.09 -0.31
N GLN A 25 -4.44 -8.57 -1.36
CA GLN A 25 -4.47 -7.96 -2.69
C GLN A 25 -4.11 -8.95 -3.79
N SER A 26 -4.14 -8.47 -5.05
CA SER A 26 -3.78 -9.27 -6.21
C SER A 26 -2.34 -9.80 -6.16
N SER A 27 -2.07 -10.83 -6.96
CA SER A 27 -0.71 -11.29 -7.23
C SER A 27 -0.56 -11.69 -8.70
N VAL A 28 0.60 -11.44 -9.27
CA VAL A 28 0.96 -11.86 -10.62
C VAL A 28 2.25 -12.67 -10.60
N ALA A 29 2.35 -13.65 -11.53
CA ALA A 29 3.56 -14.44 -11.67
C ALA A 29 4.67 -13.69 -12.43
N TYR A 30 4.30 -12.87 -13.40
CA TYR A 30 5.20 -12.01 -14.16
C TYR A 30 4.84 -10.56 -13.93
N GLY A 31 5.82 -9.74 -13.57
CA GLY A 31 5.67 -8.34 -13.22
C GLY A 31 5.38 -8.11 -11.74
N HIS A 32 5.11 -6.86 -11.38
CA HIS A 32 5.02 -6.44 -10.00
C HIS A 32 3.80 -5.52 -9.78
N VAL A 33 2.69 -6.12 -9.33
CA VAL A 33 1.48 -5.43 -8.86
C VAL A 33 0.94 -6.14 -7.63
N GLY A 34 0.14 -5.47 -6.83
CA GLY A 34 -0.44 -6.03 -5.62
C GLY A 34 0.61 -6.66 -4.70
N ASN A 35 0.36 -7.88 -4.23
CA ASN A 35 1.32 -8.62 -3.39
C ASN A 35 2.68 -8.84 -4.06
N SER A 36 2.72 -8.96 -5.40
CA SER A 36 4.00 -9.09 -6.12
C SER A 36 4.82 -7.79 -6.10
N ALA A 37 4.19 -6.63 -5.90
CA ALA A 37 4.88 -5.34 -5.72
C ALA A 37 5.13 -5.01 -4.23
N ALA A 38 4.28 -5.47 -3.31
CA ALA A 38 4.32 -5.10 -1.90
C ALA A 38 5.20 -6.02 -1.05
N THR A 39 5.11 -7.36 -1.24
CA THR A 39 5.68 -8.34 -0.31
C THR A 39 7.20 -8.23 -0.20
N PHE A 40 7.92 -8.22 -1.32
CA PHE A 40 9.38 -8.14 -1.31
C PHE A 40 9.89 -6.83 -0.70
N PRO A 41 9.38 -5.64 -1.08
CA PRO A 41 9.77 -4.39 -0.44
C PRO A 41 9.51 -4.37 1.06
N LEU A 42 8.35 -4.82 1.52
CA LEU A 42 8.03 -4.90 2.94
C LEU A 42 9.04 -5.77 3.70
N MET A 43 9.32 -6.98 3.20
CA MET A 43 10.31 -7.89 3.79
C MET A 43 11.72 -7.26 3.77
N ARG A 44 12.08 -6.55 2.69
CA ARG A 44 13.36 -5.86 2.58
C ARG A 44 13.51 -4.70 3.57
N MET A 45 12.39 -4.11 4.00
CA MET A 45 12.32 -3.11 5.07
C MET A 45 12.23 -3.72 6.48
N GLY A 46 12.28 -5.05 6.62
CA GLY A 46 12.24 -5.75 7.90
C GLY A 46 10.84 -5.99 8.46
N VAL A 47 9.82 -6.00 7.59
CA VAL A 47 8.42 -6.30 7.94
C VAL A 47 8.11 -7.75 7.65
N GLU A 48 7.45 -8.46 8.56
CA GLU A 48 6.85 -9.77 8.32
C GLU A 48 5.56 -9.59 7.53
N VAL A 49 5.34 -10.40 6.48
CA VAL A 49 4.18 -10.24 5.61
C VAL A 49 3.39 -11.54 5.52
N TYR A 50 2.08 -11.47 5.73
CA TYR A 50 1.14 -12.54 5.42
C TYR A 50 0.39 -12.20 4.14
N PRO A 51 0.88 -12.62 2.96
CA PRO A 51 0.23 -12.31 1.69
C PRO A 51 -0.99 -13.21 1.48
N VAL A 52 -2.18 -12.60 1.41
CA VAL A 52 -3.44 -13.25 1.04
C VAL A 52 -3.83 -12.75 -0.35
N LEU A 53 -4.07 -13.67 -1.27
CA LEU A 53 -4.29 -13.33 -2.67
C LEU A 53 -5.77 -13.15 -2.97
N THR A 54 -6.13 -12.11 -3.73
CA THR A 54 -7.47 -11.92 -4.29
C THR A 54 -7.57 -12.46 -5.72
N VAL A 55 -6.45 -12.43 -6.44
CA VAL A 55 -6.28 -13.07 -7.75
C VAL A 55 -4.86 -13.66 -7.85
N HIS A 56 -4.67 -14.67 -8.68
CA HIS A 56 -3.36 -15.14 -9.08
C HIS A 56 -3.27 -15.23 -10.60
N PHE A 57 -2.76 -14.17 -11.22
CA PHE A 57 -2.69 -14.05 -12.67
C PHE A 57 -1.27 -14.26 -13.20
N SER A 58 -1.18 -14.60 -14.47
CA SER A 58 0.11 -14.70 -15.17
C SER A 58 0.84 -13.35 -15.23
N ASN A 59 0.10 -12.26 -15.40
CA ASN A 59 0.58 -10.88 -15.55
C ASN A 59 -0.57 -9.92 -15.24
N HIS A 60 -0.29 -8.64 -15.04
CA HIS A 60 -1.33 -7.64 -14.77
C HIS A 60 -2.21 -7.37 -16.01
N THR A 61 -3.43 -6.88 -15.76
CA THR A 61 -4.46 -6.65 -16.80
C THR A 61 -4.08 -5.60 -17.83
N GLY A 62 -3.10 -4.74 -17.55
CA GLY A 62 -2.58 -3.73 -18.47
C GLY A 62 -1.96 -4.28 -19.75
N TYR A 63 -1.62 -5.56 -19.79
CA TYR A 63 -1.21 -6.25 -21.03
C TYR A 63 -2.36 -6.63 -21.97
N GLY A 64 -3.63 -6.35 -21.57
CA GLY A 64 -4.82 -6.65 -22.35
C GLY A 64 -5.27 -8.10 -22.27
N GLN A 65 -4.37 -9.05 -22.04
CA GLN A 65 -4.66 -10.47 -21.86
C GLN A 65 -3.89 -11.02 -20.66
N TRP A 66 -4.53 -11.90 -19.91
CA TRP A 66 -3.95 -12.59 -18.74
C TRP A 66 -4.59 -13.96 -18.57
N ARG A 67 -3.96 -14.82 -17.78
CA ARG A 67 -4.46 -16.15 -17.40
C ARG A 67 -4.34 -16.32 -15.89
N GLY A 68 -5.11 -17.23 -15.34
CA GLY A 68 -5.07 -17.57 -13.92
C GLY A 68 -6.39 -17.31 -13.20
N PRO A 69 -6.53 -17.81 -11.97
CA PRO A 69 -7.78 -17.74 -11.23
C PRO A 69 -8.00 -16.35 -10.60
N LEU A 70 -9.26 -15.95 -10.61
CA LEU A 70 -9.83 -15.02 -9.64
C LEU A 70 -10.25 -15.85 -8.43
N LEU A 71 -9.77 -15.50 -7.25
CA LEU A 71 -10.13 -16.21 -6.03
C LEU A 71 -11.50 -15.72 -5.52
N SER A 72 -12.30 -16.64 -5.01
CA SER A 72 -13.59 -16.31 -4.42
C SER A 72 -13.43 -15.72 -3.00
N ALA A 73 -14.44 -15.03 -2.51
CA ALA A 73 -14.50 -14.59 -1.11
C ALA A 73 -14.28 -15.77 -0.14
N ALA A 74 -14.82 -16.94 -0.46
CA ALA A 74 -14.63 -18.15 0.34
C ALA A 74 -13.17 -18.60 0.39
N ASP A 75 -12.43 -18.57 -0.74
CA ASP A 75 -11.01 -18.94 -0.77
C ASP A 75 -10.18 -17.98 0.10
N VAL A 76 -10.46 -16.67 0.02
CA VAL A 76 -9.81 -15.65 0.84
C VAL A 76 -10.10 -15.88 2.33
N THR A 77 -11.36 -16.12 2.68
CA THR A 77 -11.79 -16.38 4.07
C THR A 77 -11.14 -17.63 4.64
N GLU A 78 -11.07 -18.72 3.88
CA GLU A 78 -10.45 -19.98 4.32
C GLU A 78 -8.96 -19.81 4.62
N VAL A 79 -8.23 -19.05 3.81
CA VAL A 79 -6.80 -18.76 4.07
C VAL A 79 -6.66 -17.96 5.38
N ILE A 80 -7.48 -16.94 5.60
CA ILE A 80 -7.43 -16.11 6.81
C ILE A 80 -7.82 -16.92 8.04
N THR A 81 -8.85 -17.77 7.94
CA THR A 81 -9.27 -18.69 9.00
C THR A 81 -8.13 -19.63 9.39
N GLY A 82 -7.43 -20.19 8.41
CA GLY A 82 -6.26 -21.04 8.67
C GLY A 82 -5.11 -20.31 9.37
N ILE A 83 -4.91 -19.01 9.10
CA ILE A 83 -3.94 -18.16 9.81
C ILE A 83 -4.41 -17.91 11.26
N ASP A 84 -5.71 -17.63 11.47
CA ASP A 84 -6.29 -17.43 12.80
C ASP A 84 -6.17 -18.68 13.68
N GLU A 85 -6.45 -19.86 13.13
CA GLU A 85 -6.29 -21.14 13.84
C GLU A 85 -4.85 -21.42 14.31
N ARG A 86 -3.85 -20.76 13.75
CA ARG A 86 -2.45 -20.82 14.20
C ARG A 86 -2.14 -19.79 15.29
N GLY A 87 -3.11 -18.94 15.69
CA GLY A 87 -2.91 -17.83 16.61
C GLY A 87 -1.97 -16.75 16.06
N ALA A 88 -1.86 -16.65 14.72
CA ALA A 88 -0.93 -15.72 14.10
C ALA A 88 -1.52 -14.32 13.94
N LEU A 89 -2.85 -14.17 13.97
CA LEU A 89 -3.50 -12.87 13.84
C LEU A 89 -3.24 -11.93 15.04
N ASP A 90 -2.95 -12.47 16.22
CA ASP A 90 -2.59 -11.66 17.40
C ASP A 90 -1.36 -10.78 17.18
N ARG A 91 -0.52 -11.12 16.20
CA ARG A 91 0.71 -10.41 15.86
C ARG A 91 0.59 -9.48 14.66
N VAL A 92 -0.58 -9.41 14.03
CA VAL A 92 -0.80 -8.55 12.87
C VAL A 92 -0.99 -7.10 13.33
N ASP A 93 -0.03 -6.25 13.02
CA ASP A 93 -0.06 -4.81 13.36
C ASP A 93 -0.86 -3.99 12.37
N ALA A 94 -1.01 -4.47 11.13
CA ALA A 94 -1.85 -3.84 10.13
C ALA A 94 -2.38 -4.81 9.08
N VAL A 95 -3.52 -4.45 8.52
CA VAL A 95 -4.06 -5.01 7.27
C VAL A 95 -3.84 -4.00 6.16
N LEU A 96 -3.26 -4.44 5.05
CA LEU A 96 -3.16 -3.68 3.80
C LEU A 96 -4.07 -4.33 2.76
N SER A 97 -5.02 -3.60 2.21
CA SER A 97 -5.80 -4.06 1.05
C SER A 97 -5.51 -3.22 -0.18
N GLY A 98 -5.61 -3.85 -1.35
CA GLY A 98 -5.46 -3.20 -2.65
C GLY A 98 -6.49 -3.73 -3.64
N TYR A 99 -6.09 -4.15 -4.84
CA TYR A 99 -6.98 -4.65 -5.87
C TYR A 99 -7.78 -5.88 -5.40
N GLN A 100 -9.10 -5.76 -5.40
CA GLN A 100 -10.01 -6.75 -4.80
C GLN A 100 -10.45 -7.86 -5.79
N GLY A 101 -10.53 -7.54 -7.08
CA GLY A 101 -11.00 -8.49 -8.10
C GLY A 101 -12.52 -8.63 -8.22
N GLY A 102 -13.28 -8.59 -7.13
CA GLY A 102 -14.74 -8.69 -7.08
C GLY A 102 -15.34 -8.00 -5.84
N GLU A 103 -16.64 -7.69 -5.90
CA GLU A 103 -17.34 -7.04 -4.78
C GLU A 103 -17.45 -7.95 -3.55
N ASP A 104 -17.66 -9.24 -3.75
CA ASP A 104 -17.72 -10.26 -2.69
C ASP A 104 -16.39 -10.38 -1.92
N VAL A 105 -15.28 -10.19 -2.60
CA VAL A 105 -13.95 -10.16 -1.98
C VAL A 105 -13.79 -8.93 -1.08
N GLY A 106 -14.38 -7.79 -1.45
CA GLY A 106 -14.38 -6.60 -0.61
C GLY A 106 -15.04 -6.82 0.74
N ALA A 107 -16.17 -7.53 0.78
CA ALA A 107 -16.81 -7.93 2.03
C ALA A 107 -15.91 -8.86 2.87
N ALA A 108 -15.29 -9.86 2.24
CA ALA A 108 -14.37 -10.77 2.93
C ALA A 108 -13.13 -10.04 3.50
N ILE A 109 -12.65 -8.98 2.82
CA ILE A 109 -11.57 -8.12 3.35
C ILE A 109 -12.03 -7.40 4.63
N LEU A 110 -13.24 -6.84 4.65
CA LEU A 110 -13.77 -6.17 5.84
C LEU A 110 -13.99 -7.12 7.01
N ASP A 111 -14.46 -8.35 6.75
CA ASP A 111 -14.57 -9.40 7.77
C ASP A 111 -13.19 -9.78 8.32
N ALA A 112 -12.17 -9.87 7.45
CA ALA A 112 -10.80 -10.10 7.86
C ALA A 112 -10.24 -8.97 8.73
N VAL A 113 -10.50 -7.71 8.38
CA VAL A 113 -10.14 -6.53 9.19
C VAL A 113 -10.79 -6.59 10.55
N ALA A 114 -12.08 -6.90 10.62
CA ALA A 114 -12.82 -7.05 11.88
C ALA A 114 -12.24 -8.17 12.73
N LEU A 115 -11.92 -9.31 12.14
CA LEU A 115 -11.30 -10.45 12.83
C LEU A 115 -9.90 -10.07 13.37
N VAL A 116 -9.05 -9.44 12.56
CA VAL A 116 -7.72 -8.97 13.01
C VAL A 116 -7.86 -7.99 14.17
N LYS A 117 -8.77 -7.01 14.09
CA LYS A 117 -9.01 -6.05 15.17
C LYS A 117 -9.60 -6.70 16.44
N THR A 118 -10.27 -7.82 16.32
CA THR A 118 -10.70 -8.62 17.48
C THR A 118 -9.50 -9.28 18.18
N ARG A 119 -8.49 -9.72 17.43
CA ARG A 119 -7.26 -10.33 17.94
C ARG A 119 -6.24 -9.28 18.40
N ASN A 120 -6.08 -8.22 17.63
CA ASN A 120 -5.21 -7.06 17.95
C ASN A 120 -6.00 -5.76 17.75
N PRO A 121 -6.63 -5.19 18.79
CA PRO A 121 -7.39 -3.93 18.67
C PRO A 121 -6.58 -2.72 18.22
N ALA A 122 -5.25 -2.77 18.33
CA ALA A 122 -4.35 -1.70 17.89
C ALA A 122 -3.99 -1.81 16.39
N ALA A 123 -4.41 -2.88 15.71
CA ALA A 123 -4.11 -3.07 14.30
C ALA A 123 -4.73 -1.96 13.43
N VAL A 124 -3.94 -1.46 12.47
CA VAL A 124 -4.33 -0.41 11.53
C VAL A 124 -4.86 -1.04 10.25
N TYR A 125 -5.95 -0.51 9.71
CA TYR A 125 -6.39 -0.86 8.36
C TYR A 125 -5.99 0.24 7.38
N CYS A 126 -5.14 -0.12 6.42
CA CYS A 126 -4.74 0.70 5.28
C CYS A 126 -5.39 0.15 4.00
N CYS A 127 -6.17 0.98 3.32
CA CYS A 127 -6.80 0.64 2.06
C CYS A 127 -6.14 1.45 0.93
N ASP A 128 -5.54 0.76 -0.03
CA ASP A 128 -5.26 1.32 -1.34
C ASP A 128 -6.51 1.15 -2.21
N PRO A 129 -7.25 2.24 -2.53
CA PRO A 129 -8.55 2.15 -3.17
C PRO A 129 -8.42 1.98 -4.67
N VAL A 130 -7.74 0.93 -5.11
CA VAL A 130 -7.40 0.66 -6.51
C VAL A 130 -8.66 0.57 -7.37
N MET A 131 -8.91 1.58 -8.19
CA MET A 131 -10.09 1.64 -9.07
C MET A 131 -9.76 2.09 -10.48
N GLY A 132 -8.84 3.05 -10.63
CA GLY A 132 -8.59 3.72 -11.89
C GLY A 132 -7.39 4.66 -11.83
N ASP A 133 -7.17 5.38 -12.95
CA ASP A 133 -6.09 6.35 -13.03
C ASP A 133 -6.44 7.47 -14.01
N VAL A 134 -5.78 8.61 -13.85
CA VAL A 134 -5.91 9.75 -14.77
C VAL A 134 -5.59 9.31 -16.19
N GLY A 135 -6.46 9.65 -17.14
CA GLY A 135 -6.30 9.30 -18.57
C GLY A 135 -6.64 7.85 -18.94
N ARG A 136 -6.75 6.94 -17.97
CA ARG A 136 -7.18 5.54 -18.19
C ARG A 136 -8.62 5.30 -17.79
N GLY A 137 -9.14 6.09 -16.84
CA GLY A 137 -10.43 5.83 -16.23
C GLY A 137 -10.44 4.58 -15.36
N PHE A 138 -11.62 4.05 -15.06
CA PHE A 138 -11.77 2.81 -14.28
C PHE A 138 -11.25 1.60 -15.05
N PHE A 139 -10.51 0.73 -14.35
CA PHE A 139 -10.04 -0.57 -14.85
C PHE A 139 -10.48 -1.73 -13.95
N VAL A 140 -11.31 -1.46 -12.96
CA VAL A 140 -11.98 -2.46 -12.11
C VAL A 140 -13.36 -2.80 -12.65
N ARG A 141 -13.97 -3.87 -12.14
CA ARG A 141 -15.33 -4.27 -12.53
C ARG A 141 -16.37 -3.24 -12.03
N PRO A 142 -17.52 -3.11 -12.73
CA PRO A 142 -18.66 -2.35 -12.24
C PRO A 142 -19.05 -2.81 -10.82
N GLY A 143 -19.47 -1.88 -9.96
CA GLY A 143 -19.81 -2.11 -8.56
C GLY A 143 -18.64 -1.92 -7.58
N ILE A 144 -17.41 -2.20 -8.01
CA ILE A 144 -16.23 -1.99 -7.14
C ILE A 144 -16.03 -0.51 -6.77
N PRO A 145 -16.16 0.48 -7.67
CA PRO A 145 -16.01 1.88 -7.30
C PRO A 145 -17.01 2.32 -6.22
N GLU A 146 -18.26 1.91 -6.35
CA GLU A 146 -19.32 2.20 -5.38
C GLU A 146 -19.03 1.54 -4.03
N LEU A 147 -18.64 0.27 -4.04
CA LEU A 147 -18.27 -0.48 -2.83
C LEU A 147 -17.07 0.20 -2.12
N MET A 148 -16.06 0.61 -2.87
CA MET A 148 -14.91 1.34 -2.33
C MET A 148 -15.36 2.63 -1.65
N ARG A 149 -16.14 3.46 -2.35
CA ARG A 149 -16.59 4.78 -1.85
C ARG A 149 -17.49 4.67 -0.63
N ASP A 150 -18.43 3.71 -0.63
CA ASP A 150 -19.53 3.69 0.31
C ASP A 150 -19.29 2.75 1.50
N THR A 151 -18.34 1.82 1.38
CA THR A 151 -18.16 0.76 2.39
C THR A 151 -16.69 0.56 2.79
N VAL A 152 -15.78 0.34 1.86
CA VAL A 152 -14.41 -0.06 2.18
C VAL A 152 -13.58 1.11 2.71
N VAL A 153 -13.58 2.23 2.00
CA VAL A 153 -12.86 3.45 2.39
C VAL A 153 -13.32 3.98 3.76
N PRO A 154 -14.63 4.05 4.07
CA PRO A 154 -15.09 4.46 5.40
C PRO A 154 -14.61 3.58 6.55
N ALA A 155 -14.28 2.32 6.31
CA ALA A 155 -13.77 1.39 7.34
C ALA A 155 -12.25 1.51 7.59
N ALA A 156 -11.51 2.17 6.70
CA ALA A 156 -10.06 2.29 6.78
C ALA A 156 -9.61 3.46 7.68
N GLN A 157 -8.48 3.29 8.38
CA GLN A 157 -7.79 4.39 9.07
C GLN A 157 -6.87 5.16 8.14
N ILE A 158 -6.29 4.48 7.16
CA ILE A 158 -5.40 5.07 6.17
C ILE A 158 -5.91 4.71 4.78
N ILE A 159 -5.92 5.68 3.87
CA ILE A 159 -6.17 5.43 2.45
C ILE A 159 -5.09 6.09 1.59
N THR A 160 -4.81 5.50 0.41
CA THR A 160 -3.72 5.94 -0.49
C THR A 160 -4.19 6.23 -1.91
N PRO A 161 -5.28 7.00 -2.13
CA PRO A 161 -5.81 7.26 -3.45
C PRO A 161 -4.86 8.07 -4.32
N ASN A 162 -4.87 7.84 -5.64
CA ASN A 162 -4.40 8.82 -6.60
C ASN A 162 -5.47 9.94 -6.80
N GLN A 163 -5.15 10.97 -7.62
CA GLN A 163 -6.08 12.09 -7.84
C GLN A 163 -7.42 11.62 -8.44
N PHE A 164 -7.41 10.73 -9.42
CA PHE A 164 -8.63 10.21 -10.04
C PHE A 164 -9.52 9.48 -9.03
N GLU A 165 -8.92 8.66 -8.19
CA GLU A 165 -9.61 7.93 -7.14
C GLU A 165 -10.16 8.87 -6.07
N LEU A 166 -9.36 9.86 -5.63
CA LEU A 166 -9.80 10.85 -4.65
C LEU A 166 -10.98 11.68 -5.16
N GLU A 167 -10.94 12.11 -6.42
CA GLU A 167 -12.05 12.83 -7.07
C GLU A 167 -13.33 11.99 -7.10
N TYR A 168 -13.22 10.72 -7.47
CA TYR A 168 -14.37 9.82 -7.45
C TYR A 168 -14.94 9.59 -6.05
N LEU A 169 -14.07 9.34 -5.07
CA LEU A 169 -14.46 9.08 -3.68
C LEU A 169 -15.17 10.27 -3.03
N THR A 170 -14.85 11.48 -3.46
CA THR A 170 -15.31 12.72 -2.81
C THR A 170 -16.27 13.55 -3.65
N GLY A 171 -16.24 13.40 -4.96
CA GLY A 171 -16.94 14.27 -5.92
C GLY A 171 -16.33 15.66 -6.02
N ARG A 172 -15.07 15.86 -5.63
CA ARG A 172 -14.36 17.15 -5.61
C ARG A 172 -13.21 17.15 -6.60
N SER A 173 -12.91 18.32 -7.17
CA SER A 173 -11.72 18.54 -8.02
C SER A 173 -10.43 18.49 -7.20
N THR A 174 -9.30 18.21 -7.85
CA THR A 174 -7.96 18.17 -7.28
C THR A 174 -6.92 18.92 -8.13
N SER A 175 -7.35 19.94 -8.90
CA SER A 175 -6.49 20.68 -9.84
C SER A 175 -5.47 21.59 -9.14
N THR A 176 -5.75 22.04 -7.93
CA THR A 176 -4.85 22.87 -7.10
C THR A 176 -4.55 22.20 -5.78
N VAL A 177 -3.45 22.57 -5.11
CA VAL A 177 -3.13 22.08 -3.76
C VAL A 177 -4.30 22.30 -2.79
N ALA A 178 -4.94 23.46 -2.84
CA ALA A 178 -6.08 23.77 -1.97
C ALA A 178 -7.26 22.81 -2.21
N GLU A 179 -7.56 22.48 -3.46
CA GLU A 179 -8.60 21.52 -3.82
C GLU A 179 -8.23 20.09 -3.41
N VAL A 180 -6.94 19.69 -3.55
CA VAL A 180 -6.46 18.40 -3.05
C VAL A 180 -6.66 18.28 -1.54
N LEU A 181 -6.33 19.33 -0.78
CA LEU A 181 -6.53 19.36 0.67
C LEU A 181 -8.02 19.28 1.03
N ASP A 182 -8.88 20.01 0.34
CA ASP A 182 -10.33 20.00 0.53
C ASP A 182 -10.95 18.64 0.19
N ALA A 183 -10.51 18.00 -0.90
CA ALA A 183 -10.93 16.65 -1.26
C ALA A 183 -10.45 15.61 -0.22
N ALA A 184 -9.19 15.70 0.23
CA ALA A 184 -8.67 14.80 1.25
C ALA A 184 -9.41 14.94 2.59
N ASP A 185 -9.78 16.17 3.00
CA ASP A 185 -10.61 16.38 4.20
C ASP A 185 -12.03 15.82 4.03
N ALA A 186 -12.60 15.94 2.83
CA ALA A 186 -13.89 15.31 2.54
C ALA A 186 -13.83 13.77 2.60
N ALA A 187 -12.72 13.17 2.18
CA ALA A 187 -12.49 11.74 2.36
C ALA A 187 -12.33 11.37 3.84
N ARG A 188 -11.56 12.16 4.60
CA ARG A 188 -11.38 11.97 6.05
C ARG A 188 -12.70 12.07 6.82
N ALA A 189 -13.58 12.97 6.42
CA ALA A 189 -14.91 13.10 7.04
C ALA A 189 -15.80 11.84 6.88
N LYS A 190 -15.42 10.91 6.00
CA LYS A 190 -16.12 9.62 5.80
C LYS A 190 -15.59 8.48 6.66
N GLY A 191 -14.43 8.62 7.30
CA GLY A 191 -13.85 7.59 8.16
C GLY A 191 -12.34 7.62 8.31
N PRO A 192 -11.54 7.73 7.23
CA PRO A 192 -10.09 7.70 7.33
C PRO A 192 -9.51 8.81 8.20
N GLU A 193 -8.52 8.46 9.02
CA GLU A 193 -7.75 9.42 9.82
C GLU A 193 -6.65 10.07 8.98
N THR A 194 -6.06 9.29 8.07
CA THR A 194 -4.96 9.70 7.19
C THR A 194 -5.30 9.43 5.74
N VAL A 195 -5.10 10.41 4.88
CA VAL A 195 -5.19 10.30 3.42
C VAL A 195 -3.84 10.64 2.81
N LEU A 196 -3.21 9.68 2.14
CA LEU A 196 -2.05 9.92 1.30
C LEU A 196 -2.50 10.03 -0.15
N VAL A 197 -2.55 11.24 -0.68
CA VAL A 197 -2.85 11.45 -2.10
C VAL A 197 -1.57 11.24 -2.90
N THR A 198 -1.59 10.28 -3.81
CA THR A 198 -0.43 9.90 -4.61
C THR A 198 -0.51 10.48 -6.02
N SER A 199 0.64 10.61 -6.69
CA SER A 199 0.74 11.03 -8.09
C SER A 199 0.06 12.39 -8.37
N VAL A 200 0.21 13.34 -7.44
CA VAL A 200 -0.44 14.65 -7.55
C VAL A 200 0.31 15.53 -8.54
N VAL A 201 -0.40 15.96 -9.58
CA VAL A 201 0.03 17.01 -10.51
C VAL A 201 -1.00 18.13 -10.41
N HIS A 202 -0.58 19.35 -10.09
CA HIS A 202 -1.48 20.45 -9.80
C HIS A 202 -1.05 21.75 -10.47
N ASP A 203 -1.98 22.69 -10.61
CA ASP A 203 -1.70 24.03 -11.12
C ASP A 203 -0.71 24.74 -10.18
N GLY A 204 0.32 25.32 -10.77
CA GLY A 204 1.39 26.01 -10.04
C GLY A 204 2.53 25.10 -9.54
N ALA A 205 2.50 23.77 -9.83
CA ALA A 205 3.66 22.91 -9.62
C ALA A 205 4.79 23.27 -10.57
N ASP A 206 6.04 23.06 -10.15
CA ASP A 206 7.19 23.18 -11.02
C ASP A 206 7.11 22.16 -12.16
N GLU A 207 7.47 22.58 -13.38
CA GLU A 207 7.47 21.70 -14.53
C GLU A 207 8.38 20.49 -14.30
N GLY A 208 7.89 19.28 -14.60
CA GLY A 208 8.65 18.05 -14.43
C GLY A 208 8.71 17.54 -12.98
N THR A 209 7.77 17.94 -12.14
CA THR A 209 7.63 17.44 -10.76
C THR A 209 6.29 16.74 -10.52
N ILE A 210 6.23 15.95 -9.45
CA ILE A 210 5.06 15.23 -8.98
C ILE A 210 5.08 15.17 -7.46
N ASP A 211 3.92 15.31 -6.84
CA ASP A 211 3.80 15.35 -5.39
C ASP A 211 3.14 14.11 -4.82
N MET A 212 3.48 13.81 -3.56
CA MET A 212 2.69 13.04 -2.63
C MET A 212 2.22 13.99 -1.52
N ILE A 213 0.92 14.00 -1.22
CA ILE A 213 0.33 14.88 -0.19
C ILE A 213 -0.36 14.04 0.86
N ALA A 214 0.14 14.08 2.09
CA ALA A 214 -0.46 13.41 3.24
C ALA A 214 -1.27 14.40 4.08
N VAL A 215 -2.50 14.04 4.42
CA VAL A 215 -3.46 14.87 5.17
C VAL A 215 -3.99 14.10 6.37
N THR A 216 -3.88 14.73 7.55
CA THR A 216 -4.39 14.21 8.84
C THR A 216 -5.18 15.26 9.59
N GLY A 217 -5.66 14.94 10.80
CA GLY A 217 -6.26 15.92 11.72
C GLY A 217 -5.26 16.94 12.28
N GLU A 218 -3.96 16.63 12.24
CA GLU A 218 -2.89 17.47 12.81
C GLU A 218 -2.24 18.40 11.78
N GLY A 219 -2.46 18.13 10.49
CA GLY A 219 -1.88 18.94 9.43
C GLY A 219 -1.85 18.25 8.08
N ALA A 220 -1.15 18.89 7.15
CA ALA A 220 -0.90 18.36 5.83
C ALA A 220 0.56 18.61 5.41
N TRP A 221 1.14 17.64 4.71
CA TRP A 221 2.53 17.67 4.25
C TRP A 221 2.62 17.22 2.80
N SER A 222 3.43 17.90 2.02
CA SER A 222 3.79 17.48 0.67
C SER A 222 5.24 17.04 0.59
N VAL A 223 5.51 16.14 -0.35
CA VAL A 223 6.85 15.79 -0.81
C VAL A 223 6.84 15.86 -2.32
N THR A 224 7.72 16.68 -2.87
CA THR A 224 7.89 16.85 -4.31
C THR A 224 9.07 16.01 -4.80
N THR A 225 8.85 15.24 -5.86
CA THR A 225 9.91 14.45 -6.53
C THR A 225 9.94 14.77 -8.02
N PRO A 226 11.07 14.52 -8.71
CA PRO A 226 11.11 14.59 -10.18
C PRO A 226 10.06 13.64 -10.80
N LEU A 227 9.28 14.16 -11.74
CA LEU A 227 8.38 13.36 -12.56
C LEU A 227 9.21 12.54 -13.56
N LEU A 228 9.07 11.23 -13.51
CA LEU A 228 9.77 10.34 -14.43
C LEU A 228 9.02 10.22 -15.77
N PRO A 229 9.73 9.92 -16.89
CA PRO A 229 9.20 10.13 -18.25
C PRO A 229 8.19 9.07 -18.70
N ARG A 230 7.63 8.27 -17.79
CA ARG A 230 6.61 7.24 -18.08
C ARG A 230 5.78 6.88 -16.84
N THR A 231 4.65 6.23 -17.06
CA THR A 231 3.84 5.61 -16.00
C THR A 231 4.37 4.22 -15.65
N PHE A 232 4.14 3.79 -14.42
CA PHE A 232 4.62 2.51 -13.89
C PHE A 232 3.46 1.75 -13.24
N THR A 233 3.10 0.62 -13.83
CA THR A 233 2.13 -0.28 -13.19
C THR A 233 2.73 -0.88 -11.93
N GLY A 234 1.97 -0.90 -10.83
CA GLY A 234 2.46 -1.38 -9.53
C GLY A 234 3.13 -0.31 -8.65
N ALA A 235 3.34 0.92 -9.15
CA ALA A 235 3.89 2.01 -8.33
C ALA A 235 2.95 2.40 -7.18
N GLY A 236 1.61 2.37 -7.38
CA GLY A 236 0.62 2.58 -6.32
C GLY A 236 0.74 1.54 -5.22
N ASP A 237 0.74 0.25 -5.59
CA ASP A 237 0.90 -0.87 -4.65
C ASP A 237 2.21 -0.75 -3.83
N LEU A 238 3.33 -0.40 -4.48
CA LEU A 238 4.61 -0.14 -3.82
C LEU A 238 4.51 1.05 -2.87
N THR A 239 3.84 2.14 -3.27
CA THR A 239 3.66 3.34 -2.47
C THR A 239 2.83 3.05 -1.22
N ALA A 240 1.68 2.42 -1.36
CA ALA A 240 0.80 2.07 -0.24
C ALA A 240 1.51 1.16 0.79
N ALA A 241 2.20 0.12 0.30
CA ALA A 241 2.96 -0.80 1.14
C ALA A 241 4.11 -0.08 1.89
N THR A 242 4.88 0.73 1.17
CA THR A 242 6.01 1.48 1.75
C THR A 242 5.53 2.50 2.78
N PHE A 243 4.49 3.27 2.45
CA PHE A 243 3.94 4.26 3.37
C PHE A 243 3.43 3.61 4.67
N LEU A 244 2.67 2.53 4.57
CA LEU A 244 2.20 1.81 5.75
C LEU A 244 3.36 1.34 6.62
N ALA A 245 4.39 0.73 6.03
CA ALA A 245 5.56 0.26 6.78
C ALA A 245 6.31 1.41 7.47
N GLN A 246 6.52 2.53 6.79
CA GLN A 246 7.20 3.69 7.37
C GLN A 246 6.37 4.35 8.47
N TYR A 247 5.05 4.47 8.27
CA TYR A 247 4.13 4.98 9.28
C TYR A 247 4.08 4.10 10.53
N LEU A 248 4.02 2.79 10.39
CA LEU A 248 4.04 1.88 11.55
C LEU A 248 5.34 1.98 12.34
N ARG A 249 6.45 2.27 11.67
CA ARG A 249 7.77 2.42 12.28
C ARG A 249 7.92 3.74 13.06
N SER A 250 7.57 4.87 12.43
CA SER A 250 7.82 6.21 12.98
C SER A 250 6.64 6.78 13.77
N ARG A 251 5.42 6.40 13.40
CA ARG A 251 4.16 7.04 13.83
C ARG A 251 4.12 8.54 13.52
N ASP A 252 4.95 8.98 12.60
CA ASP A 252 5.04 10.34 12.07
C ASP A 252 4.73 10.33 10.59
N VAL A 253 3.65 11.03 10.20
CA VAL A 253 3.17 11.06 8.80
C VAL A 253 4.14 11.82 7.91
N ALA A 254 4.76 12.90 8.38
CA ALA A 254 5.72 13.67 7.61
C ALA A 254 6.98 12.85 7.31
N GLU A 255 7.51 12.14 8.31
CA GLU A 255 8.63 11.22 8.09
C GLU A 255 8.24 10.06 7.17
N ALA A 256 7.05 9.48 7.37
CA ALA A 256 6.58 8.36 6.56
C ALA A 256 6.45 8.72 5.08
N VAL A 257 5.87 9.90 4.75
CA VAL A 257 5.73 10.32 3.35
C VAL A 257 7.07 10.64 2.70
N ALA A 258 8.01 11.29 3.42
CA ALA A 258 9.35 11.57 2.91
C ALA A 258 10.13 10.29 2.58
N ARG A 259 10.11 9.31 3.49
CA ARG A 259 10.76 8.01 3.27
C ARG A 259 10.10 7.22 2.15
N THR A 260 8.78 7.28 2.05
CA THR A 260 8.02 6.64 0.96
C THR A 260 8.42 7.23 -0.39
N ALA A 261 8.45 8.55 -0.51
CA ALA A 261 8.86 9.21 -1.74
C ALA A 261 10.30 8.82 -2.14
N ALA A 262 11.21 8.71 -1.18
CA ALA A 262 12.60 8.31 -1.42
C ALA A 262 12.70 6.88 -1.96
N VAL A 263 12.03 5.92 -1.32
CA VAL A 263 12.01 4.50 -1.74
C VAL A 263 11.37 4.36 -3.13
N VAL A 264 10.17 4.91 -3.29
CA VAL A 264 9.42 4.79 -4.55
C VAL A 264 10.19 5.43 -5.70
N HIS A 265 10.68 6.67 -5.53
CA HIS A 265 11.47 7.33 -6.55
C HIS A 265 12.74 6.53 -6.91
N GLY A 266 13.45 5.97 -5.91
CA GLY A 266 14.64 5.14 -6.14
C GLY A 266 14.33 3.89 -6.97
N VAL A 267 13.26 3.17 -6.65
CA VAL A 267 12.81 2.00 -7.43
C VAL A 267 12.43 2.38 -8.86
N LEU A 268 11.68 3.47 -9.02
CA LEU A 268 11.23 3.94 -10.33
C LEU A 268 12.41 4.43 -11.20
N ASP A 269 13.38 5.13 -10.61
CA ASP A 269 14.59 5.58 -11.31
C ASP A 269 15.45 4.40 -11.80
N VAL A 270 15.65 3.37 -10.96
CA VAL A 270 16.31 2.11 -11.38
C VAL A 270 15.54 1.45 -12.51
N THR A 271 14.20 1.43 -12.42
CA THR A 271 13.34 0.87 -13.47
C THR A 271 13.46 1.64 -14.79
N VAL A 272 13.50 2.97 -14.76
CA VAL A 272 13.74 3.80 -15.96
C VAL A 272 15.09 3.47 -16.59
N ARG A 273 16.14 3.46 -15.77
CA ARG A 273 17.52 3.20 -16.25
C ARG A 273 17.68 1.79 -16.82
N SER A 274 16.92 0.83 -16.36
CA SER A 274 16.96 -0.55 -16.90
C SER A 274 16.30 -0.69 -18.28
N GLY A 275 15.45 0.25 -18.69
CA GLY A 275 14.65 0.19 -19.91
C GLY A 275 13.50 -0.86 -19.86
N GLN A 276 13.32 -1.56 -18.73
CA GLN A 276 12.29 -2.59 -18.59
C GLN A 276 10.91 -1.98 -18.29
N SER A 277 9.83 -2.67 -18.70
CA SER A 277 8.46 -2.21 -18.47
C SER A 277 8.01 -2.44 -17.03
N GLU A 278 8.42 -3.54 -16.42
CA GLU A 278 8.06 -3.93 -15.06
C GLU A 278 8.98 -3.28 -14.03
N LEU A 279 8.46 -3.02 -12.81
CA LEU A 279 9.25 -2.51 -11.69
C LEU A 279 10.45 -3.42 -11.42
N GLN A 280 11.61 -2.85 -11.27
CA GLN A 280 12.87 -3.58 -11.05
C GLN A 280 13.19 -3.72 -9.56
N LEU A 281 12.26 -4.32 -8.78
CA LEU A 281 12.34 -4.39 -7.31
C LEU A 281 13.61 -5.08 -6.82
N VAL A 282 14.02 -6.17 -7.46
CA VAL A 282 15.24 -6.90 -7.06
C VAL A 282 16.50 -6.11 -7.37
N ALA A 283 16.56 -5.48 -8.56
CA ALA A 283 17.69 -4.61 -8.91
C ALA A 283 17.77 -3.34 -8.04
N ALA A 284 16.61 -2.86 -7.56
CA ALA A 284 16.48 -1.69 -6.71
C ALA A 284 16.43 -2.01 -5.20
N GLN A 285 16.76 -3.23 -4.78
CA GLN A 285 16.60 -3.66 -3.39
C GLN A 285 17.37 -2.80 -2.36
N ASP A 286 18.45 -2.18 -2.77
CA ASP A 286 19.22 -1.28 -1.91
C ASP A 286 18.52 0.07 -1.74
N GLU A 287 17.84 0.57 -2.78
CA GLU A 287 16.97 1.75 -2.70
C GLU A 287 15.76 1.51 -1.79
N ILE A 288 15.26 0.28 -1.71
CA ILE A 288 14.18 -0.10 -0.79
C ILE A 288 14.67 -0.07 0.66
N ALA A 289 15.85 -0.61 0.92
CA ALA A 289 16.41 -0.71 2.29
C ALA A 289 17.00 0.61 2.78
N THR A 290 17.72 1.30 1.89
CA THR A 290 18.47 2.52 2.21
C THR A 290 18.48 3.42 0.98
N PRO A 291 17.42 4.24 0.79
CA PRO A 291 17.31 5.12 -0.37
C PRO A 291 18.53 6.02 -0.53
N SER A 292 19.05 6.12 -1.75
CA SER A 292 20.21 6.98 -2.08
C SER A 292 19.86 8.47 -2.10
N ARG A 293 18.58 8.81 -2.27
CA ARG A 293 18.05 10.18 -2.24
C ARG A 293 17.17 10.39 -1.03
N HIS A 294 17.15 11.63 -0.55
CA HIS A 294 16.23 12.08 0.48
C HIS A 294 15.40 13.24 -0.08
N PHE A 295 14.13 13.26 0.26
CA PHE A 295 13.22 14.33 -0.07
C PHE A 295 12.67 14.92 1.22
N GLU A 296 12.62 16.24 1.27
CA GLU A 296 12.08 16.95 2.42
C GLU A 296 10.57 17.12 2.31
N THR A 297 9.91 17.15 3.47
CA THR A 297 8.50 17.48 3.55
C THR A 297 8.32 18.99 3.68
N THR A 298 7.34 19.51 2.95
CA THR A 298 6.83 20.85 3.14
C THR A 298 5.51 20.78 3.89
N ARG A 299 5.40 21.46 5.03
CA ARG A 299 4.13 21.55 5.75
C ARG A 299 3.22 22.55 5.02
N LEU A 300 2.02 22.09 4.64
CA LEU A 300 1.04 22.89 3.91
C LEU A 300 0.06 23.62 4.85
N ARG A 301 -0.21 23.04 6.02
CA ARG A 301 -1.00 23.64 7.11
C ARG A 301 -0.74 23.00 8.47
#